data_e6f2c9757a1edf0ae4c488c0102f3b6f
#
_entry.id   e6f2c9757a1edf0ae4c488c0102f3b6f
#
_cell.length_a   1.000
_cell.length_b   1.000
_cell.length_c   1.000
_cell.angle_alpha   90.00
_cell.angle_beta   90.00
_cell.angle_gamma   90.00
#
_symmetry.space_group_name_H-M   'P 1'
#
loop_
_entity.id
_entity.type
_entity.pdbx_description
1 polymer ?
#
loop_
_entity_poly.entity_id
_entity_poly.type
_entity_poly.pdbx_seq_one_letter_code
_entity_poly.pdbx_strand_id
1 'polypeptide(L)'
;MKFVDRIDEAARLKDALAREKSSLVVMYGRRRLGKSTLIKRVLSDTDVYFLADRSEGQHQRILLAKVIAQVFPDFEKLSYPDWESMFRAVNYRTDKRFTLCLDEFPYLVEQSPELPSVLQKLVDEKQLKYNLVL
;
A
#
# COMPACT_ATOMS: atom_id res chain seq x y z
N MET A 1 -13.85 19.39 1.55
CA MET A 1 -13.72 18.92 0.18
C MET A 1 -15.10 18.81 -0.48
N LYS A 2 -15.20 19.28 -1.68
CA LYS A 2 -16.45 19.20 -2.41
C LYS A 2 -16.66 17.77 -2.91
N PHE A 3 -17.93 17.38 -3.05
CA PHE A 3 -18.28 16.06 -3.56
C PHE A 3 -17.71 15.80 -4.96
N VAL A 4 -17.72 16.82 -5.81
CA VAL A 4 -17.18 16.75 -7.18
C VAL A 4 -15.69 16.40 -7.15
N ASP A 5 -14.94 16.98 -6.21
CA ASP A 5 -13.52 16.73 -6.09
C ASP A 5 -13.23 15.26 -5.77
N ARG A 6 -14.09 14.63 -4.97
CA ARG A 6 -13.93 13.20 -4.65
C ARG A 6 -14.14 12.31 -5.86
N ILE A 7 -15.08 12.68 -6.73
CA ILE A 7 -15.32 11.93 -7.96
C ILE A 7 -14.10 12.02 -8.85
N ASP A 8 -13.54 13.22 -8.99
CA ASP A 8 -12.34 13.45 -9.80
C ASP A 8 -11.14 12.71 -9.21
N GLU A 9 -11.00 12.69 -7.88
CA GLU A 9 -9.93 11.99 -7.22
C GLU A 9 -10.03 10.48 -7.43
N ALA A 10 -11.24 9.93 -7.36
CA ALA A 10 -11.47 8.52 -7.63
C ALA A 10 -11.09 8.15 -9.05
N ALA A 11 -11.49 8.97 -10.02
CA ALA A 11 -11.17 8.76 -11.43
C ALA A 11 -9.65 8.81 -11.66
N ARG A 12 -8.98 9.78 -11.06
CA ARG A 12 -7.52 9.91 -11.17
C ARG A 12 -6.80 8.73 -10.55
N LEU A 13 -7.29 8.26 -9.42
CA LEU A 13 -6.70 7.10 -8.75
C LEU A 13 -6.88 5.85 -9.62
N LYS A 14 -8.06 5.62 -10.13
CA LYS A 14 -8.32 4.49 -11.04
C LYS A 14 -7.42 4.53 -12.26
N ASP A 15 -7.27 5.71 -12.87
CA ASP A 15 -6.42 5.87 -14.05
C ASP A 15 -4.95 5.57 -13.72
N ALA A 16 -4.46 6.06 -12.57
CA ALA A 16 -3.10 5.81 -12.14
C ALA A 16 -2.84 4.33 -11.91
N LEU A 17 -3.81 3.62 -11.32
CA LEU A 17 -3.66 2.19 -11.01
C LEU A 17 -3.84 1.31 -12.24
N ALA A 18 -4.49 1.81 -13.29
CA ALA A 18 -4.73 1.05 -14.51
C ALA A 18 -3.59 1.12 -15.53
N ARG A 19 -2.55 1.93 -15.28
CA ARG A 19 -1.41 2.07 -16.19
C ARG A 19 -0.64 0.76 -16.29
N GLU A 20 0.02 0.56 -17.44
CA GLU A 20 0.82 -0.64 -17.68
C GLU A 20 1.95 -0.82 -16.69
N LYS A 21 2.55 0.28 -16.25
CA LYS A 21 3.65 0.25 -15.27
C LYS A 21 3.09 0.44 -13.88
N SER A 22 3.74 -0.19 -12.91
CA SER A 22 3.39 -0.01 -11.51
C SER A 22 3.52 1.45 -11.11
N SER A 23 2.59 1.91 -10.29
CA SER A 23 2.51 3.31 -9.87
C SER A 23 2.70 3.44 -8.38
N LEU A 24 3.35 4.54 -7.99
CA LEU A 24 3.37 5.00 -6.61
C LEU A 24 2.46 6.21 -6.54
N VAL A 25 1.38 6.09 -5.78
CA VAL A 25 0.41 7.17 -5.61
C VAL A 25 0.44 7.60 -4.15
N VAL A 26 0.69 8.87 -3.91
CA VAL A 26 0.63 9.44 -2.57
C VAL A 26 -0.63 10.27 -2.45
N MET A 27 -1.47 9.91 -1.50
CA MET A 27 -2.72 10.62 -1.26
C MET A 27 -2.59 11.50 -0.04
N TYR A 28 -2.88 12.78 -0.24
CA TYR A 28 -2.89 13.75 0.83
C TYR A 28 -4.32 13.96 1.31
N GLY A 29 -4.46 14.21 2.58
CA GLY A 29 -5.74 14.53 3.14
C GLY A 29 -5.90 14.01 4.54
N ARG A 30 -6.81 14.64 5.23
CA ARG A 30 -7.13 14.24 6.60
C ARG A 30 -8.06 13.04 6.56
N ARG A 31 -7.93 12.20 7.57
CA ARG A 31 -8.81 11.06 7.82
C ARG A 31 -10.29 11.41 7.65
N ARG A 32 -10.69 12.57 8.19
CA ARG A 32 -12.08 13.03 8.21
C ARG A 32 -12.65 13.41 6.84
N LEU A 33 -11.78 13.54 5.83
CA LEU A 33 -12.21 13.90 4.48
C LEU A 33 -12.63 12.70 3.64
N GLY A 34 -12.73 11.52 4.25
CA GLY A 34 -13.19 10.34 3.56
C GLY A 34 -12.18 9.70 2.62
N LYS A 35 -10.89 9.94 2.87
CA LYS A 35 -9.81 9.35 2.07
C LYS A 35 -9.88 7.82 2.05
N SER A 36 -10.06 7.21 3.23
CA SER A 36 -10.16 5.75 3.35
C SER A 36 -11.36 5.20 2.60
N THR A 37 -12.49 5.90 2.66
CA THR A 37 -13.70 5.51 1.93
C THR A 37 -13.45 5.58 0.42
N LEU A 38 -12.77 6.62 -0.04
CA LEU A 38 -12.42 6.79 -1.44
C LEU A 38 -11.55 5.65 -1.94
N ILE A 39 -10.50 5.33 -1.17
CA ILE A 39 -9.58 4.25 -1.51
C ILE A 39 -10.31 2.93 -1.59
N LYS A 40 -11.11 2.60 -0.59
CA LYS A 40 -11.85 1.33 -0.56
C LYS A 40 -12.84 1.19 -1.72
N ARG A 41 -13.34 2.31 -2.21
CA ARG A 41 -14.25 2.31 -3.35
C ARG A 41 -13.55 1.93 -4.65
N VAL A 42 -12.26 2.24 -4.74
CA VAL A 42 -11.45 2.00 -5.95
C VAL A 42 -10.81 0.60 -5.92
N LEU A 43 -10.48 0.07 -4.74
CA LEU A 43 -9.81 -1.22 -4.61
C LEU A 43 -10.79 -2.37 -4.86
N SER A 44 -10.24 -3.47 -5.42
CA SER A 44 -10.97 -4.71 -5.64
C SER A 44 -10.61 -5.76 -4.58
N ASP A 45 -11.28 -6.92 -4.63
CA ASP A 45 -11.03 -8.02 -3.69
C ASP A 45 -9.63 -8.61 -3.81
N THR A 46 -8.96 -8.41 -4.94
CA THR A 46 -7.60 -8.89 -5.16
C THR A 46 -6.55 -7.88 -4.71
N ASP A 47 -6.96 -6.72 -4.27
CA ASP A 47 -6.07 -5.70 -3.75
C ASP A 47 -5.93 -5.83 -2.23
N VAL A 48 -4.91 -5.18 -1.67
CA VAL A 48 -4.62 -5.24 -0.25
C VAL A 48 -4.76 -3.84 0.34
N TYR A 49 -5.55 -3.73 1.39
CA TYR A 49 -5.72 -2.49 2.14
C TYR A 49 -5.26 -2.71 3.57
N PHE A 50 -4.30 -1.91 4.01
CA PHE A 50 -3.79 -1.95 5.37
C PHE A 50 -3.95 -0.58 6.02
N LEU A 51 -4.62 -0.55 7.16
CA LEU A 51 -4.74 0.65 7.98
C LEU A 51 -3.66 0.58 9.06
N ALA A 52 -2.67 1.44 8.97
CA ALA A 52 -1.58 1.48 9.92
C ALA A 52 -2.03 2.09 11.26
N ASP A 53 -1.38 1.66 12.32
CA ASP A 53 -1.55 2.26 13.65
C ASP A 53 -0.18 2.71 14.18
N ARG A 54 -0.08 3.01 15.47
CA ARG A 54 1.16 3.51 16.07
C ARG A 54 2.03 2.41 16.69
N SER A 55 1.77 1.17 16.38
CA SER A 55 2.58 0.04 16.86
C SER A 55 3.99 0.12 16.30
N GLU A 56 4.94 -0.54 16.98
CA GLU A 56 6.31 -0.57 16.52
C GLU A 56 6.45 -1.30 15.17
N GLY A 57 7.57 -1.06 14.47
CA GLY A 57 7.75 -1.54 13.11
C GLY A 57 7.60 -3.03 12.92
N GLN A 58 8.17 -3.84 13.83
CA GLN A 58 8.06 -5.29 13.72
C GLN A 58 6.61 -5.76 13.85
N HIS A 59 5.88 -5.19 14.80
CA HIS A 59 4.47 -5.53 14.99
C HIS A 59 3.63 -5.10 13.78
N GLN A 60 3.91 -3.93 13.22
CA GLN A 60 3.25 -3.46 12.01
C GLN A 60 3.48 -4.42 10.84
N ARG A 61 4.71 -4.92 10.69
CA ARG A 61 5.02 -5.90 9.63
C ARG A 61 4.22 -7.18 9.82
N ILE A 62 4.09 -7.64 11.06
CA ILE A 62 3.30 -8.84 11.36
C ILE A 62 1.83 -8.63 10.98
N LEU A 63 1.27 -7.48 11.36
CA LEU A 63 -0.11 -7.16 11.04
C LEU A 63 -0.33 -7.05 9.53
N LEU A 64 0.57 -6.40 8.83
CA LEU A 64 0.49 -6.26 7.37
C LEU A 64 0.60 -7.61 6.69
N ALA A 65 1.49 -8.48 7.17
CA ALA A 65 1.63 -9.82 6.61
C ALA A 65 0.33 -10.61 6.72
N LYS A 66 -0.41 -10.46 7.81
CA LYS A 66 -1.71 -11.11 7.98
C LYS A 66 -2.75 -10.59 6.99
N VAL A 67 -2.71 -9.29 6.73
CA VAL A 67 -3.64 -8.70 5.74
C VAL A 67 -3.27 -9.16 4.34
N ILE A 68 -1.99 -9.19 4.01
CA ILE A 68 -1.52 -9.68 2.70
C ILE A 68 -1.91 -11.15 2.52
N ALA A 69 -1.91 -11.93 3.59
CA ALA A 69 -2.26 -13.34 3.53
C ALA A 69 -3.69 -13.60 3.09
N GLN A 70 -4.56 -12.61 3.18
CA GLN A 70 -5.92 -12.72 2.67
C GLN A 70 -5.96 -12.87 1.15
N VAL A 71 -4.93 -12.36 0.47
CA VAL A 71 -4.79 -12.46 -0.98
C VAL A 71 -3.71 -13.47 -1.37
N PHE A 72 -2.64 -13.55 -0.59
CA PHE A 72 -1.53 -14.48 -0.83
C PHE A 72 -1.42 -15.43 0.36
N PRO A 73 -2.11 -16.59 0.32
CA PRO A 73 -2.13 -17.53 1.45
C PRO A 73 -0.73 -17.90 1.95
N ASP A 74 -0.60 -18.03 3.25
CA ASP A 74 0.63 -18.40 3.96
C ASP A 74 1.69 -17.31 4.01
N PHE A 75 1.40 -16.11 3.51
CA PHE A 75 2.36 -15.01 3.55
C PHE A 75 2.79 -14.67 4.98
N GLU A 76 1.87 -14.76 5.95
CA GLU A 76 2.13 -14.47 7.36
C GLU A 76 2.97 -15.53 8.06
N LYS A 77 3.19 -16.68 7.44
CA LYS A 77 3.96 -17.77 8.06
C LYS A 77 5.45 -17.54 8.04
N LEU A 78 5.92 -16.61 7.18
CA LEU A 78 7.33 -16.24 7.14
C LEU A 78 7.55 -14.99 8.00
N SER A 79 8.76 -14.89 8.56
CA SER A 79 9.18 -13.71 9.30
C SER A 79 9.91 -12.76 8.36
N TYR A 80 9.60 -11.47 8.45
CA TYR A 80 10.22 -10.44 7.62
C TYR A 80 11.02 -9.50 8.51
N PRO A 81 12.36 -9.56 8.44
CA PRO A 81 13.21 -8.79 9.35
C PRO A 81 13.16 -7.29 9.12
N ASP A 82 12.80 -6.88 7.92
CA ASP A 82 12.70 -5.45 7.56
C ASP A 82 11.64 -5.23 6.49
N TRP A 83 11.36 -3.96 6.21
CA TRP A 83 10.34 -3.59 5.23
C TRP A 83 10.75 -3.98 3.81
N GLU A 84 12.02 -3.80 3.47
CA GLU A 84 12.49 -4.14 2.12
C GLU A 84 12.27 -5.61 1.81
N SER A 85 12.63 -6.49 2.74
CA SER A 85 12.44 -7.94 2.59
C SER A 85 10.97 -8.28 2.38
N MET A 86 10.09 -7.64 3.14
CA MET A 86 8.66 -7.89 3.02
C MET A 86 8.12 -7.46 1.67
N PHE A 87 8.44 -6.26 1.21
CA PHE A 87 7.95 -5.76 -0.07
C PHE A 87 8.52 -6.56 -1.24
N ARG A 88 9.75 -7.01 -1.16
CA ARG A 88 10.34 -7.87 -2.19
C ARG A 88 9.68 -9.24 -2.20
N ALA A 89 9.31 -9.77 -1.02
CA ALA A 89 8.59 -11.04 -0.93
C ALA A 89 7.21 -10.94 -1.59
N VAL A 90 6.50 -9.83 -1.42
CA VAL A 90 5.24 -9.60 -2.11
C VAL A 90 5.46 -9.60 -3.62
N ASN A 91 6.49 -8.91 -4.08
CA ASN A 91 6.82 -8.84 -5.49
C ASN A 91 7.12 -10.21 -6.08
N TYR A 92 7.76 -11.07 -5.31
CA TYR A 92 8.09 -12.42 -5.71
C TYR A 92 6.84 -13.31 -5.82
N ARG A 93 5.86 -13.11 -4.92
CA ARG A 93 4.67 -13.94 -4.84
C ARG A 93 3.62 -13.61 -5.89
N THR A 94 3.55 -12.38 -6.36
CA THR A 94 2.47 -11.97 -7.23
C THR A 94 2.78 -12.26 -8.70
N ASP A 95 1.78 -12.80 -9.40
CA ASP A 95 1.83 -13.02 -10.84
C ASP A 95 1.17 -11.88 -11.60
N LYS A 96 0.25 -11.20 -10.95
CA LYS A 96 -0.56 -10.15 -11.56
C LYS A 96 -0.37 -8.86 -10.81
N ARG A 97 -0.52 -7.74 -11.52
CA ARG A 97 -0.49 -6.45 -10.86
C ARG A 97 -1.73 -6.29 -10.00
N PHE A 98 -1.52 -5.85 -8.77
CA PHE A 98 -2.56 -5.51 -7.83
C PHE A 98 -2.15 -4.23 -7.12
N THR A 99 -2.99 -3.73 -6.23
CA THR A 99 -2.68 -2.53 -5.47
C THR A 99 -2.53 -2.86 -4.00
N LEU A 100 -1.42 -2.40 -3.42
CA LEU A 100 -1.18 -2.44 -1.98
C LEU A 100 -1.33 -1.02 -1.45
N CYS A 101 -2.34 -0.82 -0.61
CA CYS A 101 -2.60 0.47 0.02
C CYS A 101 -2.15 0.45 1.47
N LEU A 102 -1.30 1.40 1.85
CA LEU A 102 -0.85 1.61 3.22
C LEU A 102 -1.50 2.91 3.71
N ASP A 103 -2.70 2.79 4.25
CA ASP A 103 -3.43 3.95 4.77
C ASP A 103 -2.85 4.39 6.11
N GLU A 104 -2.88 5.69 6.37
CA GLU A 104 -2.23 6.29 7.53
C GLU A 104 -0.73 6.04 7.53
N PHE A 105 -0.13 6.14 6.36
CA PHE A 105 1.29 5.92 6.13
C PHE A 105 2.22 6.67 7.11
N PRO A 106 1.92 7.90 7.53
CA PRO A 106 2.76 8.58 8.50
C PRO A 106 2.98 7.80 9.80
N TYR A 107 2.04 6.99 10.23
CA TYR A 107 2.23 6.16 11.42
C TYR A 107 3.31 5.10 11.21
N LEU A 108 3.42 4.56 10.00
CA LEU A 108 4.50 3.63 9.67
C LEU A 108 5.85 4.34 9.69
N VAL A 109 5.90 5.55 9.14
CA VAL A 109 7.13 6.34 9.07
C VAL A 109 7.60 6.76 10.46
N GLU A 110 6.68 7.04 11.38
CA GLU A 110 6.99 7.38 12.76
C GLU A 110 7.87 6.31 13.41
N GLN A 111 7.54 5.04 13.20
CA GLN A 111 8.26 3.91 13.79
C GLN A 111 9.38 3.39 12.89
N SER A 112 9.31 3.67 11.61
CA SER A 112 10.27 3.18 10.62
C SER A 112 10.64 4.33 9.67
N PRO A 113 11.48 5.27 10.12
CA PRO A 113 11.82 6.45 9.30
C PRO A 113 12.50 6.11 7.97
N GLU A 114 13.05 4.90 7.85
CA GLU A 114 13.69 4.46 6.62
C GLU A 114 12.68 4.06 5.54
N LEU A 115 11.42 3.88 5.90
CA LEU A 115 10.43 3.32 4.98
C LEU A 115 10.24 4.11 3.68
N PRO A 116 10.14 5.45 3.70
CA PRO A 116 10.02 6.18 2.44
C PRO A 116 11.18 5.93 1.49
N SER A 117 12.40 5.84 2.01
CA SER A 117 13.58 5.55 1.20
C SER A 117 13.54 4.14 0.62
N VAL A 118 13.07 3.18 1.39
CA VAL A 118 12.91 1.79 0.93
C VAL A 118 11.93 1.75 -0.24
N LEU A 119 10.79 2.38 -0.10
CA LEU A 119 9.77 2.39 -1.16
C LEU A 119 10.26 3.12 -2.41
N GLN A 120 10.95 4.23 -2.24
CA GLN A 120 11.51 4.98 -3.36
C GLN A 120 12.53 4.13 -4.12
N LYS A 121 13.38 3.41 -3.40
CA LYS A 121 14.36 2.51 -4.00
C LYS A 121 13.68 1.43 -4.85
N LEU A 122 12.64 0.81 -4.29
CA LEU A 122 11.90 -0.25 -4.99
C LEU A 122 11.25 0.28 -6.27
N VAL A 123 10.68 1.47 -6.20
CA VAL A 123 10.05 2.11 -7.36
C VAL A 123 11.10 2.46 -8.41
N ASP A 124 12.24 3.00 -7.99
CA ASP A 124 13.31 3.42 -8.91
C ASP A 124 13.97 2.23 -9.61
N GLU A 125 13.96 1.05 -9.00
CA GLU A 125 14.48 -0.16 -9.65
C GLU A 125 13.60 -0.63 -10.81
N LYS A 126 12.38 -0.12 -10.90
CA LYS A 126 11.42 -0.42 -11.98
C LYS A 126 11.07 -1.90 -12.11
N GLN A 127 11.23 -2.67 -11.02
CA GLN A 127 10.93 -4.08 -11.00
C GLN A 127 9.67 -4.41 -10.21
N LEU A 128 9.03 -3.39 -9.64
CA LEU A 128 7.85 -3.57 -8.82
C LEU A 128 6.67 -4.03 -9.67
N LYS A 129 6.04 -5.12 -9.28
CA LYS A 129 4.92 -5.72 -10.01
C LYS A 129 3.56 -5.28 -9.52
N TYR A 130 3.52 -4.47 -8.46
CA TYR A 130 2.26 -4.01 -7.87
C TYR A 130 2.30 -2.51 -7.68
N ASN A 131 1.11 -1.93 -7.55
CA ASN A 131 0.95 -0.51 -7.28
C ASN A 131 1.00 -0.26 -5.77
N LEU A 132 1.51 0.91 -5.40
CA LEU A 132 1.53 1.35 -4.01
C LEU A 132 0.68 2.62 -3.88
N VAL A 133 -0.20 2.63 -2.90
CA VAL A 133 -0.96 3.82 -2.52
C VAL A 133 -0.62 4.13 -1.07
N LEU A 134 -0.17 5.35 -0.80
CA LEU A 134 0.26 5.77 0.52
C LEU A 134 -0.63 6.86 1.09
#